data_d57c0cab54980c0f4fd1149d86f17ae6
#
_entry.id   d57c0cab54980c0f4fd1149d86f17ae6
#
_cell.length_a   1.000
_cell.length_b   1.000
_cell.length_c   1.000
_cell.angle_alpha   90.00
_cell.angle_beta   90.00
_cell.angle_gamma   90.00
#
_symmetry.space_group_name_H-M   'P 1'
#
loop_
_entity.id
_entity.type
_entity.pdbx_description
1 polymer ?
#
loop_
_entity_poly.entity_id
_entity_poly.type
_entity_poly.pdbx_seq_one_letter_code
_entity_poly.pdbx_strand_id
1 'polypeptide(L)' 'ADISTADIKFGYCTEFIILLDKPLTKEDEKGLKKFFLSIGDSLVLVADEEICKVHVHTNHPGEAFEKAFLI' A
#
# COMPACT_ATOMS: atom_id res chain seq x y z
N ALA A 1 -4.86 -2.60 10.66
CA ALA A 1 -5.28 -3.00 9.31
C ALA A 1 -4.76 -4.38 8.96
N ASP A 2 -5.50 -5.10 8.15
CA ASP A 2 -5.11 -6.43 7.69
C ASP A 2 -4.77 -6.38 6.20
N ILE A 3 -3.78 -7.18 5.82
CA ILE A 3 -3.44 -7.39 4.42
C ILE A 3 -4.06 -8.71 4.00
N SER A 4 -5.05 -8.65 3.10
CA SER A 4 -5.78 -9.85 2.69
C SER A 4 -5.18 -10.55 1.48
N THR A 5 -4.47 -9.81 0.63
CA THR A 5 -3.87 -10.35 -0.59
C THR A 5 -2.56 -9.65 -0.86
N ALA A 6 -1.55 -10.43 -1.22
CA ALA A 6 -0.27 -9.89 -1.65
C ALA A 6 0.22 -10.68 -2.85
N ASP A 7 0.67 -9.97 -3.88
CA ASP A 7 1.25 -10.54 -5.07
C ASP A 7 2.55 -9.81 -5.37
N ILE A 8 3.67 -10.51 -5.23
CA ILE A 8 4.98 -9.95 -5.50
C ILE A 8 5.55 -10.64 -6.72
N LYS A 9 5.75 -9.88 -7.80
CA LYS A 9 6.28 -10.39 -9.06
C LYS A 9 7.69 -9.87 -9.28
N PHE A 10 8.65 -10.77 -9.37
CA PHE A 10 10.06 -10.47 -9.69
C PHE A 10 10.72 -9.51 -8.69
N GLY A 11 10.15 -9.36 -7.50
CA GLY A 11 10.68 -8.47 -6.49
C GLY A 11 10.51 -6.98 -6.79
N TYR A 12 9.83 -6.64 -7.90
CA TYR A 12 9.68 -5.24 -8.31
C TYR A 12 8.24 -4.77 -8.37
N CYS A 13 7.31 -5.67 -8.68
CA CYS A 13 5.90 -5.35 -8.75
C CYS A 13 5.19 -5.93 -7.54
N THR A 14 4.60 -5.06 -6.71
CA THR A 14 3.95 -5.46 -5.48
C THR A 14 2.51 -4.96 -5.48
N GLU A 15 1.57 -5.87 -5.28
CA GLU A 15 0.16 -5.52 -5.17
C GLU A 15 -0.42 -6.15 -3.90
N PHE A 16 -1.25 -5.38 -3.20
CA PHE A 16 -1.96 -5.90 -2.04
C PHE A 16 -3.19 -5.05 -1.74
N ILE A 17 -4.08 -5.63 -0.97
CA ILE A 17 -5.30 -4.97 -0.52
C ILE A 17 -5.25 -4.88 0.99
N ILE A 18 -5.42 -3.67 1.51
CA ILE A 18 -5.51 -3.41 2.95
C ILE A 18 -6.98 -3.35 3.32
N LEU A 19 -7.39 -4.18 4.27
CA LEU A 19 -8.74 -4.12 4.81
C LEU A 19 -8.76 -3.07 5.91
N LEU A 20 -9.57 -2.05 5.75
CA LEU A 20 -9.60 -0.90 6.64
C LEU A 20 -10.65 -1.10 7.74
N ASP A 21 -10.30 -0.76 8.97
CA ASP A 21 -11.26 -0.71 10.06
C ASP A 21 -12.15 0.52 9.96
N LYS A 22 -11.62 1.59 9.36
CA LYS A 22 -12.32 2.84 9.10
C LYS A 22 -11.72 3.51 7.88
N PRO A 23 -12.46 4.41 7.21
CA PRO A 23 -11.95 5.09 6.02
C PRO A 23 -10.66 5.87 6.31
N LEU A 24 -9.78 5.91 5.32
CA LEU A 24 -8.58 6.72 5.40
C LEU A 24 -8.93 8.19 5.25
N THR A 25 -8.26 9.05 6.00
CA THR A 25 -8.37 10.48 5.79
C THR A 25 -7.53 10.89 4.58
N LYS A 26 -7.73 12.11 4.08
CA LYS A 26 -6.91 12.62 2.98
C LYS A 26 -5.44 12.73 3.38
N GLU A 27 -5.18 13.05 4.64
CA GLU A 27 -3.83 13.12 5.17
C GLU A 27 -3.18 11.75 5.22
N ASP A 28 -3.94 10.72 5.61
CA ASP A 28 -3.48 9.34 5.61
C ASP A 28 -3.09 8.91 4.20
N GLU A 29 -3.94 9.20 3.21
CA GLU A 29 -3.64 8.87 1.82
C GLU A 29 -2.38 9.56 1.33
N LYS A 30 -2.22 10.86 1.63
CA LYS A 30 -1.01 11.59 1.25
C LYS A 30 0.24 11.00 1.87
N GLY A 31 0.16 10.65 3.14
CA GLY A 31 1.27 10.03 3.86
C GLY A 31 1.67 8.69 3.25
N LEU A 32 0.68 7.87 2.94
CA LEU A 32 0.92 6.57 2.30
C LEU A 32 1.55 6.73 0.92
N LYS A 33 1.00 7.63 0.10
CA LYS A 33 1.55 7.89 -1.23
C LYS A 33 2.99 8.37 -1.14
N LYS A 34 3.26 9.28 -0.23
CA LYS A 34 4.62 9.79 -0.03
C LYS A 34 5.56 8.67 0.37
N PHE A 35 5.14 7.82 1.29
CA PHE A 35 5.96 6.70 1.75
C PHE A 35 6.25 5.73 0.59
N PHE A 36 5.21 5.26 -0.10
CA PHE A 36 5.40 4.29 -1.18
C PHE A 36 6.25 4.85 -2.31
N LEU A 37 6.10 6.14 -2.63
CA LEU A 37 6.95 6.77 -3.64
C LEU A 37 8.40 6.95 -3.18
N SER A 38 8.65 6.91 -1.87
CA SER A 38 10.02 6.98 -1.35
C SER A 38 10.76 5.66 -1.51
N ILE A 39 10.03 4.54 -1.65
CA ILE A 39 10.64 3.20 -1.77
C ILE A 39 10.42 2.59 -3.15
N GLY A 40 9.69 3.25 -4.03
CA GLY A 40 9.42 2.71 -5.37
C GLY A 40 8.82 3.75 -6.31
N ASP A 41 8.29 3.27 -7.41
CA ASP A 41 7.64 4.11 -8.41
C ASP A 41 6.41 3.40 -8.97
N SER A 42 5.78 4.01 -9.99
CA SER A 42 4.59 3.44 -10.66
C SER A 42 3.49 3.10 -9.66
N LEU A 43 3.30 3.98 -8.69
CA LEU A 43 2.32 3.77 -7.63
C LEU A 43 0.90 3.99 -8.14
N VAL A 44 0.02 3.03 -7.82
CA VAL A 44 -1.43 3.20 -7.93
C VAL A 44 -2.00 2.89 -6.56
N LEU A 45 -2.66 3.87 -5.97
CA LEU A 45 -3.29 3.73 -4.67
C LEU A 45 -4.73 4.20 -4.77
N VAL A 46 -5.66 3.29 -4.53
CA VAL A 46 -7.10 3.56 -4.60
C VAL A 46 -7.73 3.09 -3.30
N ALA A 47 -8.44 3.98 -2.64
CA ALA A 47 -9.08 3.68 -1.38
C ALA A 47 -10.56 4.01 -1.41
N ASP A 48 -11.37 3.18 -0.76
CA ASP A 48 -12.76 3.48 -0.47
C ASP A 48 -12.97 3.35 1.05
N GLU A 49 -14.22 3.19 1.47
CA GLU A 49 -14.53 3.13 2.91
C GLU A 49 -14.04 1.86 3.59
N GLU A 50 -13.85 0.79 2.84
CA GLU A 50 -13.55 -0.53 3.39
C GLU A 50 -12.18 -1.04 3.04
N ILE A 51 -11.66 -0.68 1.86
CA ILE A 51 -10.37 -1.21 1.40
C ILE A 51 -9.48 -0.13 0.84
N CYS A 52 -8.18 -0.41 0.86
CA CYS A 52 -7.18 0.38 0.16
C CYS A 52 -6.36 -0.57 -0.70
N LYS A 53 -6.41 -0.37 -2.00
CA LYS A 53 -5.66 -1.18 -2.95
C LYS A 53 -4.38 -0.46 -3.34
N VAL A 54 -3.26 -1.16 -3.22
CA VAL A 54 -1.94 -0.61 -3.51
C VAL A 54 -1.24 -1.44 -4.56
N HIS A 55 -0.70 -0.75 -5.56
CA HIS A 55 0.18 -1.34 -6.56
C HIS A 55 1.40 -0.43 -6.66
N VAL A 56 2.58 -0.97 -6.42
CA VAL A 56 3.82 -0.20 -6.47
C VAL A 56 4.96 -1.07 -6.95
N HIS A 57 5.83 -0.51 -7.78
CA HIS A 57 7.07 -1.16 -8.19
C HIS A 57 8.16 -0.75 -7.22
N THR A 58 8.65 -1.70 -6.43
CA THR A 58 9.63 -1.42 -5.38
C THR A 58 10.61 -2.57 -5.23
N ASN A 59 11.84 -2.23 -4.87
CA ASN A 59 12.84 -3.22 -4.48
C ASN A 59 12.73 -3.59 -3.00
N HIS A 60 11.77 -2.99 -2.29
CA HIS A 60 11.60 -3.16 -0.85
C HIS A 60 10.16 -3.57 -0.52
N PRO A 61 9.67 -4.72 -1.06
CA PRO A 61 8.29 -5.12 -0.82
C PRO A 61 7.99 -5.39 0.66
N GLY A 62 8.97 -5.84 1.43
CA GLY A 62 8.79 -6.03 2.86
C GLY A 62 8.49 -4.74 3.59
N GLU A 63 9.12 -3.64 3.21
CA GLU A 63 8.85 -2.33 3.80
C GLU A 63 7.46 -1.84 3.45
N ALA A 64 7.00 -2.13 2.23
CA ALA A 64 5.65 -1.78 1.82
C ALA A 64 4.59 -2.50 2.67
N PHE A 65 4.77 -3.80 2.90
CA PHE A 65 3.87 -4.58 3.74
C PHE A 65 3.90 -4.10 5.20
N GLU A 66 5.08 -3.85 5.71
CA GLU A 66 5.24 -3.39 7.08
C GLU A 66 4.50 -2.08 7.31
N LYS A 67 4.62 -1.16 6.38
CA LYS A 67 3.88 0.10 6.45
C LYS A 67 2.38 -0.11 6.46
N ALA A 68 1.90 -1.05 5.63
CA ALA A 68 0.47 -1.36 5.57
C ALA A 68 -0.07 -1.87 6.90
N PHE A 69 0.71 -2.65 7.64
CA PHE A 69 0.30 -3.13 8.95
C PHE A 69 0.17 -2.03 10.00
N LEU A 70 0.83 -0.90 9.79
CA LEU A 70 0.80 0.22 10.74
C LEU A 70 -0.42 1.14 10.57
N ILE A 71 -1.24 0.87 9.60
CA ILE A 71 -2.43 1.69 9.34
C ILE A 71 -3.60 1.30 10.29
#